data_0714b17ef470233608baaa15461d1f25
#
_entry.id   0714b17ef470233608baaa15461d1f25
#
_cell.length_a   1.000
_cell.length_b   1.000
_cell.length_c   1.000
_cell.angle_alpha   90.00
_cell.angle_beta   90.00
_cell.angle_gamma   90.00
#
_symmetry.space_group_name_H-M   'P 1'
#
loop_
_entity.id
_entity.type
_entity.pdbx_description
1 polymer ?
#
loop_
_entity_poly.entity_id
_entity_poly.type
_entity_poly.pdbx_seq_one_letter_code
_entity_poly.pdbx_strand_id
1 'polypeptide(L)'
;TGQIGSELTMKLRGLYNGNIVAGYIPGAEPKGELLESGPSAVVDVTKPEQIGEVVSKYKIDTIYNLAAILSAVAEVKPQLAWTIGMGGLFNVLEVAREKQCAVFTPSSIGSFGDNTPKDKTPQDTVRDPKTMYGVTKVSGELLSNYYNVRFGVDTRSVRFPGLISYVTPPGGGTTDYAVDIYYSAVKGEEFECPIAAGTYMDMMYMPDGLRAAIEIMEADPSKLKHRNSFNIASMSFEPEIIYNKIKEYIPDFKMVYKVDPLRQAIAESWPNSLDDTCAREEWGWKPEYDLDAMTRDMIEKLRQRFGK
;
A
#
# COMPACT_ATOMS: atom_id res chain seq x y z
N THR A 1 4.98 -6.82 9.53
CA THR A 1 6.11 -7.56 8.93
C THR A 1 5.93 -7.86 7.43
N GLY A 2 4.86 -7.36 6.78
CA GLY A 2 4.72 -7.38 5.32
C GLY A 2 5.52 -6.26 4.65
N GLN A 3 5.40 -6.12 3.32
CA GLN A 3 6.15 -5.17 2.52
C GLN A 3 6.07 -3.73 3.07
N ILE A 4 4.87 -3.15 3.12
CA ILE A 4 4.68 -1.80 3.66
C ILE A 4 5.03 -1.75 5.16
N GLY A 5 4.58 -2.74 5.94
CA GLY A 5 4.71 -2.72 7.40
C GLY A 5 6.15 -2.75 7.89
N SER A 6 7.02 -3.54 7.25
CA SER A 6 8.45 -3.58 7.61
C SER A 6 9.12 -2.23 7.39
N GLU A 7 8.95 -1.68 6.18
CA GLU A 7 9.58 -0.42 5.80
C GLU A 7 9.01 0.77 6.58
N LEU A 8 7.67 0.81 6.79
CA LEU A 8 7.03 1.84 7.61
C LEU A 8 7.51 1.80 9.05
N THR A 9 7.60 0.60 9.66
CA THR A 9 8.10 0.47 11.03
C THR A 9 9.53 1.01 11.17
N MET A 10 10.43 0.65 10.23
CA MET A 10 11.80 1.16 10.23
C MET A 10 11.86 2.67 10.05
N LYS A 11 11.04 3.22 9.15
CA LYS A 11 10.96 4.67 8.93
C LYS A 11 10.46 5.40 10.17
N LEU A 12 9.39 4.90 10.82
CA LEU A 12 8.85 5.47 12.05
C LEU A 12 9.87 5.41 13.20
N ARG A 13 10.59 4.30 13.37
CA ARG A 13 11.65 4.17 14.38
C ARG A 13 12.80 5.16 14.16
N GLY A 14 13.08 5.51 12.91
CA GLY A 14 14.06 6.55 12.58
C GLY A 14 13.60 7.98 12.83
N LEU A 15 12.28 8.22 12.82
CA LEU A 15 11.70 9.56 13.00
C LEU A 15 11.32 9.86 14.46
N TYR A 16 10.87 8.84 15.19
CA TYR A 16 10.32 9.01 16.52
C TYR A 16 11.10 8.22 17.57
N ASN A 17 11.33 8.84 18.73
CA ASN A 17 11.96 8.19 19.90
C ASN A 17 10.94 7.41 20.75
N GLY A 18 9.77 7.10 20.20
CA GLY A 18 8.67 6.49 20.91
C GLY A 18 8.61 4.96 20.78
N ASN A 19 7.54 4.38 21.30
CA ASN A 19 7.29 2.95 21.26
C ASN A 19 6.70 2.54 19.91
N ILE A 20 7.54 2.37 18.90
CA ILE A 20 7.11 1.86 17.60
C ILE A 20 7.13 0.34 17.62
N VAL A 21 5.96 -0.27 17.86
CA VAL A 21 5.78 -1.71 17.99
C VAL A 21 5.43 -2.35 16.65
N ALA A 22 6.23 -3.30 16.19
CA ALA A 22 5.91 -4.11 15.02
C ALA A 22 4.90 -5.20 15.39
N GLY A 23 3.63 -5.05 14.97
CA GLY A 23 2.61 -6.09 15.09
C GLY A 23 2.81 -7.20 14.05
N TYR A 24 2.74 -8.47 14.46
CA TYR A 24 2.87 -9.61 13.56
C TYR A 24 2.01 -10.80 14.00
N ILE A 25 1.72 -11.73 13.08
CA ILE A 25 1.08 -13.01 13.38
C ILE A 25 2.13 -14.13 13.46
N PRO A 26 1.88 -15.24 14.18
CA PRO A 26 2.78 -16.40 14.19
C PRO A 26 3.09 -16.88 12.77
N GLY A 27 4.37 -17.14 12.49
CA GLY A 27 4.90 -17.50 11.16
C GLY A 27 5.32 -16.29 10.30
N ALA A 28 5.07 -15.05 10.77
CA ALA A 28 5.51 -13.82 10.15
C ALA A 28 6.32 -12.94 11.11
N GLU A 29 7.14 -13.57 11.94
CA GLU A 29 7.99 -12.89 12.92
C GLU A 29 8.94 -11.89 12.25
N PRO A 30 9.21 -10.72 12.88
CA PRO A 30 10.22 -9.80 12.40
C PRO A 30 11.61 -10.45 12.40
N LYS A 31 12.47 -10.08 11.45
CA LYS A 31 13.83 -10.63 11.29
C LYS A 31 14.84 -9.51 11.09
N GLY A 32 16.12 -9.81 11.36
CA GLY A 32 17.22 -8.87 11.15
C GLY A 32 16.98 -7.53 11.84
N GLU A 33 17.29 -6.46 11.14
CA GLU A 33 17.18 -5.10 11.65
C GLU A 33 15.80 -4.75 12.20
N LEU A 34 14.72 -5.24 11.59
CA LEU A 34 13.35 -5.02 12.09
C LEU A 34 13.14 -5.62 13.48
N LEU A 35 13.75 -6.77 13.77
CA LEU A 35 13.69 -7.39 15.10
C LEU A 35 14.58 -6.65 16.11
N GLU A 36 15.78 -6.25 15.68
CA GLU A 36 16.82 -5.69 16.56
C GLU A 36 16.59 -4.22 16.92
N SER A 37 15.92 -3.46 16.03
CA SER A 37 15.74 -2.01 16.17
C SER A 37 14.64 -1.58 17.14
N GLY A 38 13.83 -2.50 17.69
CA GLY A 38 12.77 -2.10 18.63
C GLY A 38 11.74 -3.19 18.93
N PRO A 39 10.71 -2.86 19.73
CA PRO A 39 9.75 -3.83 20.20
C PRO A 39 8.88 -4.41 19.08
N SER A 40 8.48 -5.66 19.30
CA SER A 40 7.50 -6.36 18.46
C SER A 40 6.51 -7.13 19.34
N ALA A 41 5.31 -7.39 18.80
CA ALA A 41 4.27 -8.11 19.51
C ALA A 41 3.42 -8.96 18.57
N VAL A 42 2.94 -10.10 19.05
CA VAL A 42 1.94 -10.89 18.35
C VAL A 42 0.61 -10.14 18.39
N VAL A 43 0.06 -9.85 17.20
CA VAL A 43 -1.23 -9.18 17.04
C VAL A 43 -1.97 -9.80 15.85
N ASP A 44 -2.97 -10.59 16.15
CA ASP A 44 -3.96 -11.06 15.18
C ASP A 44 -5.16 -10.09 15.21
N VAL A 45 -5.38 -9.37 14.13
CA VAL A 45 -6.47 -8.38 14.04
C VAL A 45 -7.87 -8.99 14.19
N THR A 46 -8.00 -10.31 14.04
CA THR A 46 -9.26 -11.01 14.32
C THR A 46 -9.54 -11.20 15.82
N LYS A 47 -8.58 -10.82 16.68
CA LYS A 47 -8.62 -10.96 18.14
C LYS A 47 -8.47 -9.59 18.79
N PRO A 48 -9.58 -8.88 19.06
CA PRO A 48 -9.53 -7.53 19.61
C PRO A 48 -8.81 -7.43 20.96
N GLU A 49 -8.84 -8.49 21.76
CA GLU A 49 -8.10 -8.57 23.02
C GLU A 49 -6.59 -8.41 22.84
N GLN A 50 -6.01 -9.03 21.81
CA GLN A 50 -4.56 -8.89 21.52
C GLN A 50 -4.19 -7.47 21.11
N ILE A 51 -5.06 -6.81 20.32
CA ILE A 51 -4.87 -5.40 19.94
C ILE A 51 -4.90 -4.54 21.21
N GLY A 52 -5.93 -4.71 22.07
CA GLY A 52 -6.12 -3.94 23.30
C GLY A 52 -4.99 -4.12 24.32
N GLU A 53 -4.46 -5.35 24.45
CA GLU A 53 -3.30 -5.66 25.31
C GLU A 53 -2.04 -4.92 24.84
N VAL A 54 -1.73 -4.96 23.55
CA VAL A 54 -0.55 -4.28 22.99
C VAL A 54 -0.70 -2.76 23.11
N VAL A 55 -1.87 -2.21 22.78
CA VAL A 55 -2.15 -0.77 22.93
C VAL A 55 -1.93 -0.34 24.38
N SER A 56 -2.46 -1.08 25.35
CA SER A 56 -2.33 -0.75 26.78
C SER A 56 -0.89 -0.92 27.30
N LYS A 57 -0.22 -2.03 26.93
CA LYS A 57 1.14 -2.35 27.38
C LYS A 57 2.16 -1.31 26.92
N TYR A 58 2.06 -0.87 25.68
CA TYR A 58 3.02 0.05 25.08
C TYR A 58 2.55 1.50 25.06
N LYS A 59 1.36 1.79 25.59
CA LYS A 59 0.73 3.13 25.60
C LYS A 59 0.65 3.71 24.18
N ILE A 60 0.09 2.93 23.26
CA ILE A 60 -0.04 3.31 21.86
C ILE A 60 -1.13 4.37 21.71
N ASP A 61 -0.85 5.42 20.97
CA ASP A 61 -1.78 6.49 20.58
C ASP A 61 -2.20 6.41 19.11
N THR A 62 -1.45 5.69 18.29
CA THR A 62 -1.68 5.62 16.84
C THR A 62 -1.50 4.20 16.34
N ILE A 63 -2.48 3.69 15.59
CA ILE A 63 -2.48 2.35 15.00
C ILE A 63 -2.38 2.46 13.47
N TYR A 64 -1.32 1.94 12.89
CA TYR A 64 -1.21 1.70 11.45
C TYR A 64 -1.72 0.29 11.15
N ASN A 65 -3.00 0.16 10.78
CA ASN A 65 -3.62 -1.12 10.42
C ASN A 65 -3.30 -1.51 8.99
N LEU A 66 -2.27 -2.32 8.80
CA LEU A 66 -1.81 -2.79 7.49
C LEU A 66 -2.23 -4.24 7.19
N ALA A 67 -3.03 -4.85 8.07
CA ALA A 67 -3.50 -6.22 7.90
C ALA A 67 -4.48 -6.32 6.72
N ALA A 68 -4.10 -7.06 5.69
CA ALA A 68 -4.92 -7.26 4.50
C ALA A 68 -4.51 -8.53 3.75
N ILE A 69 -5.42 -9.07 2.95
CA ILE A 69 -5.15 -10.09 1.93
C ILE A 69 -5.07 -9.36 0.58
N LEU A 70 -4.01 -9.64 -0.19
CA LEU A 70 -3.75 -8.99 -1.48
C LEU A 70 -4.75 -9.42 -2.57
N SER A 71 -4.89 -8.59 -3.61
CA SER A 71 -5.94 -8.66 -4.62
C SER A 71 -6.15 -10.06 -5.23
N ALA A 72 -5.12 -10.66 -5.83
CA ALA A 72 -5.24 -11.97 -6.46
C ALA A 72 -5.54 -13.10 -5.45
N VAL A 73 -4.96 -13.03 -4.25
CA VAL A 73 -5.23 -14.02 -3.18
C VAL A 73 -6.64 -13.84 -2.61
N ALA A 74 -7.15 -12.62 -2.55
CA ALA A 74 -8.50 -12.32 -2.07
C ALA A 74 -9.58 -12.96 -2.97
N GLU A 75 -9.36 -13.02 -4.30
CA GLU A 75 -10.27 -13.71 -5.22
C GLU A 75 -10.32 -15.22 -4.98
N VAL A 76 -9.19 -15.83 -4.63
CA VAL A 76 -9.11 -17.27 -4.32
C VAL A 76 -9.68 -17.58 -2.92
N LYS A 77 -9.55 -16.64 -1.97
CA LYS A 77 -9.95 -16.81 -0.55
C LYS A 77 -10.84 -15.64 -0.07
N PRO A 78 -12.03 -15.44 -0.66
CA PRO A 78 -12.85 -14.25 -0.39
C PRO A 78 -13.32 -14.16 1.07
N GLN A 79 -13.65 -15.27 1.71
CA GLN A 79 -14.06 -15.28 3.13
C GLN A 79 -12.92 -14.84 4.05
N LEU A 80 -11.69 -15.30 3.80
CA LEU A 80 -10.52 -14.89 4.56
C LEU A 80 -10.23 -13.40 4.36
N ALA A 81 -10.33 -12.93 3.12
CA ALA A 81 -10.15 -11.51 2.79
C ALA A 81 -11.17 -10.62 3.54
N TRP A 82 -12.43 -11.03 3.60
CA TRP A 82 -13.46 -10.35 4.36
C TRP A 82 -13.18 -10.38 5.87
N THR A 83 -12.88 -11.55 6.43
CA THR A 83 -12.62 -11.72 7.86
C THR A 83 -11.46 -10.85 8.33
N ILE A 84 -10.35 -10.82 7.59
CA ILE A 84 -9.18 -10.01 7.94
C ILE A 84 -9.41 -8.54 7.60
N GLY A 85 -9.87 -8.24 6.37
CA GLY A 85 -10.01 -6.86 5.88
C GLY A 85 -11.10 -6.08 6.60
N MET A 86 -12.29 -6.68 6.80
CA MET A 86 -13.43 -6.01 7.43
C MET A 86 -13.56 -6.35 8.90
N GLY A 87 -13.51 -7.63 9.27
CA GLY A 87 -13.58 -8.04 10.67
C GLY A 87 -12.40 -7.51 11.48
N GLY A 88 -11.19 -7.61 10.92
CA GLY A 88 -9.98 -7.05 11.53
C GLY A 88 -10.03 -5.53 11.67
N LEU A 89 -10.47 -4.81 10.63
CA LEU A 89 -10.64 -3.36 10.70
C LEU A 89 -11.67 -2.96 11.75
N PHE A 90 -12.81 -3.65 11.81
CA PHE A 90 -13.84 -3.39 12.83
C PHE A 90 -13.27 -3.53 14.24
N ASN A 91 -12.51 -4.59 14.52
CA ASN A 91 -11.86 -4.79 15.82
C ASN A 91 -10.85 -3.67 16.14
N VAL A 92 -10.04 -3.27 15.16
CA VAL A 92 -9.09 -2.15 15.33
C VAL A 92 -9.82 -0.85 15.66
N LEU A 93 -10.91 -0.54 14.98
CA LEU A 93 -11.70 0.67 15.21
C LEU A 93 -12.41 0.65 16.59
N GLU A 94 -12.92 -0.50 17.03
CA GLU A 94 -13.51 -0.63 18.38
C GLU A 94 -12.46 -0.42 19.48
N VAL A 95 -11.27 -1.05 19.35
CA VAL A 95 -10.18 -0.83 20.29
C VAL A 95 -9.71 0.63 20.25
N ALA A 96 -9.58 1.22 19.07
CA ALA A 96 -9.19 2.62 18.92
C ALA A 96 -10.20 3.57 19.57
N ARG A 97 -11.50 3.29 19.44
CA ARG A 97 -12.57 4.04 20.10
C ARG A 97 -12.45 3.95 21.62
N GLU A 98 -12.25 2.74 22.17
CA GLU A 98 -12.12 2.49 23.60
C GLU A 98 -10.85 3.12 24.19
N LYS A 99 -9.73 3.00 23.50
CA LYS A 99 -8.39 3.43 23.94
C LYS A 99 -7.99 4.82 23.47
N GLN A 100 -8.85 5.51 22.72
CA GLN A 100 -8.60 6.86 22.17
C GLN A 100 -7.35 6.93 21.27
N CYS A 101 -7.17 5.92 20.41
CA CYS A 101 -6.10 5.91 19.42
C CYS A 101 -6.56 6.51 18.09
N ALA A 102 -5.64 7.16 17.37
CA ALA A 102 -5.80 7.44 15.96
C ALA A 102 -5.54 6.18 15.12
N VAL A 103 -6.14 6.09 13.92
CA VAL A 103 -6.02 4.92 13.05
C VAL A 103 -5.72 5.33 11.62
N PHE A 104 -4.61 4.81 11.09
CA PHE A 104 -4.35 4.78 9.66
C PHE A 104 -4.71 3.40 9.10
N THR A 105 -5.53 3.35 8.06
CA THR A 105 -5.82 2.10 7.32
C THR A 105 -5.74 2.38 5.82
N PRO A 106 -4.77 1.80 5.08
CA PRO A 106 -4.61 2.10 3.68
C PRO A 106 -5.78 1.58 2.84
N SER A 107 -6.30 2.44 1.97
CA SER A 107 -7.10 2.06 0.82
C SER A 107 -6.20 1.81 -0.40
N SER A 108 -6.77 1.68 -1.58
CA SER A 108 -6.07 1.29 -2.80
C SER A 108 -6.82 1.77 -4.04
N ILE A 109 -6.12 1.89 -5.17
CA ILE A 109 -6.74 2.00 -6.51
C ILE A 109 -7.71 0.84 -6.79
N GLY A 110 -7.55 -0.29 -6.11
CA GLY A 110 -8.50 -1.41 -6.19
C GLY A 110 -9.90 -1.10 -5.64
N SER A 111 -10.12 0.05 -5.00
CA SER A 111 -11.46 0.53 -4.59
C SER A 111 -12.31 1.05 -5.75
N PHE A 112 -11.73 1.26 -6.90
CA PHE A 112 -12.42 1.69 -8.12
C PHE A 112 -12.88 0.49 -8.95
N GLY A 113 -13.72 0.73 -9.96
CA GLY A 113 -14.29 -0.31 -10.81
C GLY A 113 -14.51 0.16 -12.25
N ASP A 114 -15.19 -0.66 -13.04
CA ASP A 114 -15.32 -0.44 -14.49
C ASP A 114 -16.06 0.87 -14.85
N ASN A 115 -16.98 1.33 -14.00
CA ASN A 115 -17.73 2.58 -14.22
C ASN A 115 -17.01 3.84 -13.72
N THR A 116 -15.81 3.66 -13.16
CA THR A 116 -14.97 4.78 -12.73
C THR A 116 -14.25 5.38 -13.94
N PRO A 117 -14.18 6.72 -14.10
CA PRO A 117 -13.30 7.33 -15.09
C PRO A 117 -11.86 6.84 -14.95
N LYS A 118 -11.24 6.39 -16.04
CA LYS A 118 -9.92 5.74 -15.99
C LYS A 118 -8.77 6.73 -15.86
N ASP A 119 -8.87 7.86 -16.54
CA ASP A 119 -7.80 8.87 -16.58
C ASP A 119 -8.12 10.01 -15.61
N LYS A 120 -7.13 10.39 -14.80
CA LYS A 120 -7.28 11.40 -13.77
C LYS A 120 -8.54 11.16 -12.93
N THR A 121 -8.68 9.92 -12.46
CA THR A 121 -9.83 9.49 -11.66
C THR A 121 -10.10 10.47 -10.52
N PRO A 122 -11.29 11.11 -10.49
CA PRO A 122 -11.60 12.14 -9.50
C PRO A 122 -11.59 11.59 -8.07
N GLN A 123 -11.33 12.48 -7.10
CA GLN A 123 -11.39 12.14 -5.66
C GLN A 123 -12.76 11.56 -5.29
N ASP A 124 -13.83 12.23 -5.69
CA ASP A 124 -15.21 11.80 -5.49
C ASP A 124 -15.79 11.28 -6.80
N THR A 125 -16.00 9.99 -6.86
CA THR A 125 -16.50 9.30 -8.05
C THR A 125 -17.18 7.98 -7.70
N VAL A 126 -17.80 7.35 -8.70
CA VAL A 126 -18.39 6.01 -8.56
C VAL A 126 -17.30 5.00 -8.23
N ARG A 127 -17.56 4.18 -7.22
CA ARG A 127 -16.69 3.09 -6.79
C ARG A 127 -17.51 1.81 -6.73
N ASP A 128 -17.37 1.01 -7.76
CA ASP A 128 -18.10 -0.25 -7.94
C ASP A 128 -17.16 -1.43 -8.26
N PRO A 129 -16.17 -1.68 -7.36
CA PRO A 129 -15.21 -2.75 -7.58
C PRO A 129 -15.91 -4.10 -7.66
N LYS A 130 -15.41 -4.97 -8.55
CA LYS A 130 -15.91 -6.33 -8.74
C LYS A 130 -15.03 -7.38 -8.05
N THR A 131 -13.96 -6.97 -7.39
CA THR A 131 -13.06 -7.86 -6.65
C THR A 131 -13.38 -7.82 -5.16
N MET A 132 -13.20 -8.94 -4.45
CA MET A 132 -13.37 -8.99 -2.99
C MET A 132 -12.42 -8.00 -2.31
N TYR A 133 -11.19 -7.87 -2.82
CA TYR A 133 -10.24 -6.88 -2.33
C TYR A 133 -10.80 -5.46 -2.41
N GLY A 134 -11.31 -5.06 -3.58
CA GLY A 134 -11.89 -3.74 -3.80
C GLY A 134 -13.12 -3.49 -2.93
N VAL A 135 -14.00 -4.48 -2.80
CA VAL A 135 -15.17 -4.42 -1.91
C VAL A 135 -14.74 -4.15 -0.47
N THR A 136 -13.71 -4.85 0.05
CA THR A 136 -13.21 -4.60 1.41
C THR A 136 -12.61 -3.20 1.55
N LYS A 137 -11.93 -2.67 0.51
CA LYS A 137 -11.36 -1.32 0.55
C LYS A 137 -12.44 -0.24 0.59
N VAL A 138 -13.45 -0.30 -0.28
CA VAL A 138 -14.59 0.65 -0.26
C VAL A 138 -15.33 0.58 1.07
N SER A 139 -15.65 -0.63 1.54
CA SER A 139 -16.34 -0.82 2.82
C SER A 139 -15.50 -0.29 4.00
N GLY A 140 -14.19 -0.49 3.95
CA GLY A 140 -13.24 0.02 4.96
C GLY A 140 -13.20 1.55 5.02
N GLU A 141 -13.20 2.23 3.87
CA GLU A 141 -13.29 3.70 3.81
C GLU A 141 -14.59 4.20 4.45
N LEU A 142 -15.73 3.58 4.10
CA LEU A 142 -17.03 3.94 4.64
C LEU A 142 -17.13 3.68 6.15
N LEU A 143 -16.63 2.53 6.61
CA LEU A 143 -16.61 2.18 8.02
C LEU A 143 -15.74 3.16 8.82
N SER A 144 -14.56 3.50 8.32
CA SER A 144 -13.65 4.47 8.95
C SER A 144 -14.30 5.86 9.05
N ASN A 145 -14.98 6.31 7.98
CA ASN A 145 -15.75 7.56 8.01
C ASN A 145 -16.87 7.52 9.07
N TYR A 146 -17.60 6.40 9.16
CA TYR A 146 -18.63 6.24 10.18
C TYR A 146 -18.08 6.36 11.61
N TYR A 147 -16.94 5.71 11.89
CA TYR A 147 -16.30 5.79 13.22
C TYR A 147 -15.80 7.20 13.55
N ASN A 148 -15.31 7.93 12.57
CA ASN A 148 -14.92 9.32 12.76
C ASN A 148 -16.12 10.20 13.07
N VAL A 149 -17.16 10.16 12.25
CA VAL A 149 -18.35 11.01 12.41
C VAL A 149 -19.15 10.64 13.65
N ARG A 150 -19.31 9.35 13.93
CA ARG A 150 -20.18 8.86 15.02
C ARG A 150 -19.53 8.86 16.38
N PHE A 151 -18.23 8.54 16.44
CA PHE A 151 -17.52 8.29 17.69
C PHE A 151 -16.31 9.19 17.91
N GLY A 152 -15.95 10.03 16.92
CA GLY A 152 -14.81 10.94 17.01
C GLY A 152 -13.44 10.26 16.93
N VAL A 153 -13.37 9.01 16.45
CA VAL A 153 -12.08 8.33 16.23
C VAL A 153 -11.36 9.04 15.11
N ASP A 154 -10.12 9.44 15.31
CA ASP A 154 -9.30 10.03 14.26
C ASP A 154 -8.82 8.94 13.29
N THR A 155 -9.60 8.73 12.25
CA THR A 155 -9.32 7.76 11.19
C THR A 155 -8.83 8.48 9.95
N ARG A 156 -7.75 7.97 9.31
CA ARG A 156 -7.17 8.56 8.10
C ARG A 156 -6.70 7.48 7.15
N SER A 157 -6.78 7.77 5.85
CA SER A 157 -6.42 6.82 4.79
C SER A 157 -5.98 7.53 3.51
N VAL A 158 -5.17 6.83 2.74
CA VAL A 158 -4.85 7.17 1.35
C VAL A 158 -5.16 5.96 0.45
N ARG A 159 -5.55 6.21 -0.79
CA ARG A 159 -5.68 5.18 -1.83
C ARG A 159 -4.32 4.99 -2.48
N PHE A 160 -3.60 3.97 -2.04
CA PHE A 160 -2.31 3.68 -2.63
C PHE A 160 -2.42 3.23 -4.08
N PRO A 161 -1.58 3.78 -4.97
CA PRO A 161 -1.26 3.20 -6.26
C PRO A 161 -0.54 1.84 -6.11
N GLY A 162 -0.07 1.28 -7.22
CA GLY A 162 0.85 0.15 -7.18
C GLY A 162 2.18 0.55 -6.54
N LEU A 163 2.51 -0.04 -5.38
CA LEU A 163 3.74 0.28 -4.66
C LEU A 163 4.91 -0.54 -5.18
N ILE A 164 6.02 0.13 -5.45
CA ILE A 164 7.28 -0.45 -5.95
C ILE A 164 8.35 -0.32 -4.87
N SER A 165 9.00 -1.42 -4.49
CA SER A 165 10.05 -1.45 -3.47
C SER A 165 11.15 -2.43 -3.83
N TYR A 166 12.40 -2.10 -3.45
CA TYR A 166 13.54 -3.02 -3.53
C TYR A 166 13.76 -3.83 -2.24
N VAL A 167 13.09 -3.47 -1.15
CA VAL A 167 13.36 -4.07 0.18
C VAL A 167 12.70 -5.43 0.32
N THR A 168 11.41 -5.51 0.06
CA THR A 168 10.67 -6.76 0.19
C THR A 168 10.27 -7.29 -1.19
N PRO A 169 10.52 -8.57 -1.48
CA PRO A 169 10.06 -9.19 -2.73
C PRO A 169 8.54 -9.10 -2.88
N PRO A 170 8.04 -9.16 -4.13
CA PRO A 170 6.61 -9.14 -4.42
C PRO A 170 5.82 -10.21 -3.68
N GLY A 171 4.60 -9.89 -3.27
CA GLY A 171 3.73 -10.76 -2.48
C GLY A 171 2.57 -11.43 -3.24
N GLY A 172 2.49 -11.26 -4.55
CA GLY A 172 1.40 -11.79 -5.39
C GLY A 172 0.31 -10.75 -5.71
N GLY A 173 0.64 -9.46 -5.67
CA GLY A 173 -0.24 -8.38 -6.14
C GLY A 173 -0.26 -8.25 -7.66
N THR A 174 -1.30 -7.62 -8.20
CA THR A 174 -1.45 -7.39 -9.65
C THR A 174 -0.35 -6.46 -10.19
N THR A 175 0.06 -5.47 -9.40
CA THR A 175 1.09 -4.47 -9.76
C THR A 175 2.52 -4.95 -9.54
N ASP A 176 2.72 -6.14 -9.00
CA ASP A 176 4.04 -6.67 -8.64
C ASP A 176 4.96 -6.88 -9.83
N TYR A 177 4.41 -6.91 -11.06
CA TYR A 177 5.22 -6.95 -12.28
C TYR A 177 6.23 -5.79 -12.34
N ALA A 178 5.83 -4.61 -11.85
CA ALA A 178 6.66 -3.42 -11.81
C ALA A 178 7.78 -3.49 -10.74
N VAL A 179 7.76 -4.49 -9.88
CA VAL A 179 8.86 -4.84 -8.96
C VAL A 179 9.70 -5.95 -9.57
N ASP A 180 9.06 -7.05 -10.01
CA ASP A 180 9.73 -8.23 -10.58
C ASP A 180 10.61 -7.91 -11.77
N ILE A 181 10.19 -6.96 -12.61
CA ILE A 181 10.96 -6.51 -13.77
C ILE A 181 12.35 -5.99 -13.40
N TYR A 182 12.49 -5.26 -12.29
CA TYR A 182 13.79 -4.77 -11.81
C TYR A 182 14.67 -5.89 -11.27
N TYR A 183 14.06 -6.87 -10.57
CA TYR A 183 14.78 -8.04 -10.07
C TYR A 183 15.36 -8.86 -11.23
N SER A 184 14.56 -9.12 -12.27
CA SER A 184 15.00 -9.84 -13.46
C SER A 184 16.10 -9.07 -14.21
N ALA A 185 15.92 -7.77 -14.40
CA ALA A 185 16.90 -6.92 -15.08
C ALA A 185 18.27 -6.92 -14.38
N VAL A 186 18.29 -6.73 -13.06
CA VAL A 186 19.56 -6.71 -12.30
C VAL A 186 20.20 -8.09 -12.23
N LYS A 187 19.43 -9.18 -12.21
CA LYS A 187 19.98 -10.54 -12.28
C LYS A 187 20.51 -10.90 -13.66
N GLY A 188 20.10 -10.20 -14.72
CA GLY A 188 20.42 -10.53 -16.11
C GLY A 188 19.52 -11.64 -16.67
N GLU A 189 18.32 -11.76 -16.14
CA GLU A 189 17.30 -12.72 -16.54
C GLU A 189 16.32 -12.06 -17.51
N GLU A 190 15.75 -12.83 -18.47
CA GLU A 190 14.63 -12.37 -19.28
C GLU A 190 13.38 -12.28 -18.40
N PHE A 191 12.59 -11.19 -18.54
CA PHE A 191 11.38 -10.99 -17.77
C PHE A 191 10.13 -11.39 -18.56
N GLU A 192 9.33 -12.30 -18.04
CA GLU A 192 8.00 -12.65 -18.54
C GLU A 192 6.94 -11.73 -17.92
N CYS A 193 6.51 -10.70 -18.66
CA CYS A 193 5.54 -9.74 -18.16
C CYS A 193 4.12 -10.35 -18.14
N PRO A 194 3.46 -10.41 -16.99
CA PRO A 194 2.11 -10.97 -16.86
C PRO A 194 0.99 -9.98 -17.24
N ILE A 195 1.34 -8.73 -17.56
CA ILE A 195 0.41 -7.65 -17.93
C ILE A 195 0.64 -7.28 -19.38
N ALA A 196 -0.41 -7.11 -20.16
CA ALA A 196 -0.34 -6.78 -21.57
C ALA A 196 0.18 -5.36 -21.83
N ALA A 197 0.81 -5.16 -22.98
CA ALA A 197 1.18 -3.83 -23.47
C ALA A 197 -0.05 -2.92 -23.53
N GLY A 198 0.14 -1.62 -23.26
CA GLY A 198 -0.92 -0.62 -23.25
C GLY A 198 -1.78 -0.62 -21.99
N THR A 199 -1.52 -1.46 -21.00
CA THR A 199 -2.24 -1.48 -19.73
C THR A 199 -1.60 -0.50 -18.74
N TYR A 200 -2.13 0.71 -18.67
CA TYR A 200 -1.67 1.75 -17.73
C TYR A 200 -2.20 1.50 -16.34
N MET A 201 -1.39 1.78 -15.34
CA MET A 201 -1.77 1.82 -13.93
C MET A 201 -1.02 2.93 -13.21
N ASP A 202 -1.66 3.54 -12.20
CA ASP A 202 -0.99 4.49 -11.32
C ASP A 202 -0.04 3.73 -10.39
N MET A 203 1.21 4.21 -10.30
CA MET A 203 2.30 3.57 -9.58
C MET A 203 3.01 4.58 -8.68
N MET A 204 3.64 4.08 -7.61
CA MET A 204 4.36 4.92 -6.66
C MET A 204 5.57 4.17 -6.09
N TYR A 205 6.67 4.87 -5.93
CA TYR A 205 7.83 4.32 -5.23
C TYR A 205 7.57 4.24 -3.72
N MET A 206 8.02 3.18 -3.04
CA MET A 206 7.74 2.96 -1.63
C MET A 206 8.14 4.13 -0.71
N PRO A 207 9.28 4.81 -0.88
CA PRO A 207 9.61 5.98 -0.07
C PRO A 207 8.52 7.06 -0.06
N ASP A 208 7.89 7.34 -1.21
CA ASP A 208 6.75 8.26 -1.30
C ASP A 208 5.51 7.69 -0.60
N GLY A 209 5.23 6.41 -0.78
CA GLY A 209 4.10 5.74 -0.10
C GLY A 209 4.22 5.78 1.42
N LEU A 210 5.43 5.54 1.96
CA LEU A 210 5.68 5.64 3.41
C LEU A 210 5.53 7.07 3.91
N ARG A 211 6.03 8.04 3.15
CA ARG A 211 5.91 9.46 3.48
C ARG A 211 4.45 9.87 3.49
N ALA A 212 3.65 9.46 2.49
CA ALA A 212 2.21 9.73 2.46
C ALA A 212 1.47 9.19 3.69
N ALA A 213 1.79 7.95 4.12
CA ALA A 213 1.18 7.35 5.30
C ALA A 213 1.53 8.08 6.60
N ILE A 214 2.72 8.67 6.69
CA ILE A 214 3.17 9.42 7.86
C ILE A 214 2.59 10.84 7.83
N GLU A 215 2.77 11.57 6.73
CA GLU A 215 2.36 12.96 6.59
C GLU A 215 0.84 13.15 6.76
N ILE A 216 0.02 12.22 6.24
CA ILE A 216 -1.43 12.27 6.45
C ILE A 216 -1.79 12.15 7.95
N MET A 217 -1.05 11.35 8.73
CA MET A 217 -1.28 11.22 10.17
C MET A 217 -0.77 12.43 10.97
N GLU A 218 0.19 13.18 10.46
CA GLU A 218 0.71 14.41 11.05
C GLU A 218 -0.06 15.66 10.62
N ALA A 219 -0.85 15.57 9.54
CA ALA A 219 -1.61 16.70 9.01
C ALA A 219 -2.63 17.25 10.01
N ASP A 220 -2.91 18.55 9.90
CA ASP A 220 -3.93 19.24 10.69
C ASP A 220 -5.32 18.59 10.44
N PRO A 221 -5.94 17.93 11.43
CA PRO A 221 -7.20 17.21 11.25
C PRO A 221 -8.36 18.12 10.83
N SER A 222 -8.28 19.43 11.13
CA SER A 222 -9.32 20.40 10.77
C SER A 222 -9.39 20.71 9.28
N LYS A 223 -8.32 20.42 8.54
CA LYS A 223 -8.23 20.63 7.09
C LYS A 223 -8.64 19.43 6.26
N LEU A 224 -8.72 18.24 6.87
CA LEU A 224 -8.96 16.99 6.18
C LEU A 224 -10.46 16.78 5.91
N LYS A 225 -10.94 17.14 4.72
CA LYS A 225 -12.31 16.89 4.27
C LYS A 225 -12.50 15.45 3.82
N HIS A 226 -11.50 14.89 3.09
CA HIS A 226 -11.53 13.55 2.50
C HIS A 226 -10.76 12.51 3.33
N ARG A 227 -10.56 12.76 4.61
CA ARG A 227 -9.67 12.07 5.57
C ARG A 227 -9.43 10.56 5.41
N ASN A 228 -10.42 9.80 4.96
CA ASN A 228 -10.35 8.34 4.89
C ASN A 228 -10.22 7.77 3.48
N SER A 229 -9.85 8.59 2.50
CA SER A 229 -9.79 8.08 1.12
C SER A 229 -9.10 9.03 0.14
N PHE A 230 -8.06 9.72 0.55
CA PHE A 230 -7.35 10.60 -0.38
C PHE A 230 -6.74 9.82 -1.54
N ASN A 231 -7.05 10.23 -2.77
CA ASN A 231 -6.25 9.86 -3.91
C ASN A 231 -4.85 10.44 -3.74
N ILE A 232 -3.82 9.62 -3.93
CA ILE A 232 -2.43 10.06 -4.03
C ILE A 232 -1.84 9.48 -5.31
N ALA A 233 -1.19 10.31 -6.10
CA ALA A 233 -0.58 9.93 -7.36
C ALA A 233 0.91 10.25 -7.38
N SER A 234 1.67 9.51 -8.17
CA SER A 234 3.07 9.79 -8.44
C SER A 234 3.38 9.64 -9.93
N MET A 235 3.19 8.46 -10.49
CA MET A 235 3.48 8.19 -11.91
C MET A 235 2.49 7.18 -12.48
N SER A 236 2.11 7.36 -13.74
CA SER A 236 1.28 6.41 -14.48
C SER A 236 2.07 5.88 -15.66
N PHE A 237 2.17 4.56 -15.77
CA PHE A 237 2.87 3.93 -16.88
C PHE A 237 2.34 2.51 -17.18
N GLU A 238 2.67 2.03 -18.37
CA GLU A 238 2.42 0.67 -18.84
C GLU A 238 3.74 -0.13 -18.92
N PRO A 239 3.71 -1.48 -19.09
CA PRO A 239 4.92 -2.30 -19.08
C PRO A 239 6.03 -1.89 -20.03
N GLU A 240 5.70 -1.41 -21.24
CA GLU A 240 6.70 -1.00 -22.22
C GLU A 240 7.48 0.25 -21.77
N ILE A 241 6.83 1.17 -21.07
CA ILE A 241 7.46 2.40 -20.59
C ILE A 241 8.52 2.09 -19.54
N ILE A 242 8.18 1.28 -18.52
CA ILE A 242 9.13 0.90 -17.47
C ILE A 242 10.25 0.02 -18.04
N TYR A 243 9.95 -0.90 -18.97
CA TYR A 243 10.94 -1.71 -19.67
C TYR A 243 11.96 -0.85 -20.41
N ASN A 244 11.50 0.11 -21.22
CA ASN A 244 12.37 1.02 -21.95
C ASN A 244 13.20 1.90 -21.01
N LYS A 245 12.63 2.35 -19.89
CA LYS A 245 13.38 3.10 -18.87
C LYS A 245 14.49 2.25 -18.23
N ILE A 246 14.25 0.98 -17.93
CA ILE A 246 15.29 0.07 -17.43
C ILE A 246 16.39 -0.14 -18.46
N LYS A 247 16.07 -0.24 -19.74
CA LYS A 247 17.07 -0.40 -20.82
C LYS A 247 18.03 0.77 -20.97
N GLU A 248 17.67 1.97 -20.54
CA GLU A 248 18.62 3.09 -20.48
C GLU A 248 19.80 2.81 -19.54
N TYR A 249 19.59 1.98 -18.49
CA TYR A 249 20.60 1.59 -17.49
C TYR A 249 21.17 0.19 -17.70
N ILE A 250 20.40 -0.71 -18.33
CA ILE A 250 20.75 -2.11 -18.63
C ILE A 250 20.38 -2.43 -20.09
N PRO A 251 21.20 -2.03 -21.08
CA PRO A 251 20.83 -2.09 -22.51
C PRO A 251 20.46 -3.49 -23.02
N ASP A 252 21.08 -4.53 -22.46
CA ASP A 252 20.89 -5.93 -22.90
C ASP A 252 19.66 -6.61 -22.25
N PHE A 253 18.93 -5.90 -21.38
CA PHE A 253 17.74 -6.45 -20.71
C PHE A 253 16.65 -6.81 -21.73
N LYS A 254 15.99 -7.95 -21.49
CA LYS A 254 14.95 -8.48 -22.38
C LYS A 254 13.65 -8.71 -21.58
N MET A 255 12.54 -8.38 -22.22
CA MET A 255 11.20 -8.66 -21.76
C MET A 255 10.37 -9.32 -22.83
N VAL A 256 9.56 -10.30 -22.45
CA VAL A 256 8.53 -10.93 -23.29
C VAL A 256 7.20 -10.88 -22.58
N TYR A 257 6.10 -10.90 -23.31
CA TYR A 257 4.76 -10.93 -22.71
C TYR A 257 4.28 -12.36 -22.53
N LYS A 258 3.86 -12.69 -21.28
CA LYS A 258 3.17 -13.92 -20.92
C LYS A 258 1.99 -13.57 -20.04
N VAL A 259 0.98 -13.00 -20.66
CA VAL A 259 -0.16 -12.39 -19.96
C VAL A 259 -0.90 -13.42 -19.11
N ASP A 260 -1.07 -13.08 -17.81
CA ASP A 260 -1.91 -13.81 -16.86
C ASP A 260 -3.35 -13.24 -16.95
N PRO A 261 -4.34 -14.04 -17.39
CA PRO A 261 -5.70 -13.53 -17.61
C PRO A 261 -6.35 -12.96 -16.34
N LEU A 262 -6.07 -13.53 -15.16
CA LEU A 262 -6.65 -13.03 -13.91
C LEU A 262 -6.06 -11.68 -13.52
N ARG A 263 -4.73 -11.55 -13.57
CA ARG A 263 -4.04 -10.28 -13.26
C ARG A 263 -4.40 -9.21 -14.28
N GLN A 264 -4.50 -9.55 -15.55
CA GLN A 264 -4.90 -8.63 -16.61
C GLN A 264 -6.31 -8.08 -16.38
N ALA A 265 -7.29 -8.95 -16.11
CA ALA A 265 -8.66 -8.52 -15.84
C ALA A 265 -8.75 -7.60 -14.61
N ILE A 266 -7.97 -7.87 -13.56
CA ILE A 266 -7.89 -7.00 -12.39
C ILE A 266 -7.28 -5.65 -12.76
N ALA A 267 -6.15 -5.63 -13.48
CA ALA A 267 -5.47 -4.41 -13.90
C ALA A 267 -6.39 -3.53 -14.76
N GLU A 268 -7.10 -4.12 -15.71
CA GLU A 268 -8.06 -3.42 -16.58
C GLU A 268 -9.25 -2.82 -15.81
N SER A 269 -9.59 -3.35 -14.64
CA SER A 269 -10.67 -2.81 -13.80
C SER A 269 -10.24 -1.56 -13.02
N TRP A 270 -8.94 -1.26 -12.92
CA TRP A 270 -8.40 -0.15 -12.14
C TRP A 270 -8.19 1.12 -12.98
N PRO A 271 -8.03 2.29 -12.33
CA PRO A 271 -7.65 3.52 -12.99
C PRO A 271 -6.29 3.46 -13.67
N ASN A 272 -6.16 4.17 -14.78
CA ASN A 272 -4.88 4.45 -15.41
C ASN A 272 -4.08 5.47 -14.59
N SER A 273 -4.77 6.50 -14.06
CA SER A 273 -4.18 7.56 -13.26
C SER A 273 -5.19 8.17 -12.29
N LEU A 274 -4.71 8.76 -11.19
CA LEU A 274 -5.53 9.43 -10.18
C LEU A 274 -5.36 10.95 -10.24
N ASP A 275 -6.44 11.67 -9.91
CA ASP A 275 -6.38 13.08 -9.56
C ASP A 275 -6.15 13.19 -8.04
N ASP A 276 -5.00 13.73 -7.64
CA ASP A 276 -4.59 13.93 -6.25
C ASP A 276 -4.70 15.38 -5.75
N THR A 277 -5.46 16.22 -6.49
CA THR A 277 -5.62 17.64 -6.16
C THR A 277 -6.08 17.85 -4.71
N CYS A 278 -7.05 17.04 -4.22
CA CYS A 278 -7.52 17.14 -2.85
C CYS A 278 -6.40 16.87 -1.81
N ALA A 279 -5.56 15.89 -2.05
CA ALA A 279 -4.42 15.62 -1.16
C ALA A 279 -3.41 16.77 -1.16
N ARG A 280 -3.13 17.37 -2.32
CA ARG A 280 -2.25 18.53 -2.45
C ARG A 280 -2.79 19.75 -1.70
N GLU A 281 -4.08 20.03 -1.81
CA GLU A 281 -4.72 21.19 -1.20
C GLU A 281 -4.95 21.04 0.31
N GLU A 282 -5.35 19.84 0.77
CA GLU A 282 -5.77 19.65 2.16
C GLU A 282 -4.62 19.36 3.12
N TRP A 283 -3.55 18.68 2.66
CA TRP A 283 -2.41 18.35 3.51
C TRP A 283 -1.03 18.47 2.84
N GLY A 284 -0.96 19.05 1.64
CA GLY A 284 0.31 19.41 1.01
C GLY A 284 1.04 18.26 0.32
N TRP A 285 0.34 17.17 -0.02
CA TRP A 285 0.92 16.02 -0.70
C TRP A 285 1.70 16.41 -1.95
N LYS A 286 2.87 15.85 -2.11
CA LYS A 286 3.68 15.98 -3.33
C LYS A 286 4.62 14.79 -3.46
N PRO A 287 4.58 14.00 -4.57
CA PRO A 287 5.55 12.95 -4.80
C PRO A 287 6.95 13.53 -5.03
N GLU A 288 7.98 12.80 -4.61
CA GLU A 288 9.40 13.16 -4.78
C GLU A 288 10.09 12.36 -5.88
N TYR A 289 9.54 11.19 -6.23
CA TYR A 289 10.12 10.31 -7.22
C TYR A 289 9.31 10.31 -8.51
N ASP A 290 9.99 10.56 -9.62
CA ASP A 290 9.52 10.22 -10.97
C ASP A 290 10.05 8.84 -11.39
N LEU A 291 9.69 8.39 -12.59
CA LEU A 291 10.09 7.09 -13.13
C LEU A 291 11.62 6.96 -13.27
N ASP A 292 12.33 8.04 -13.62
CA ASP A 292 13.78 8.01 -13.78
C ASP A 292 14.50 7.90 -12.43
N ALA A 293 14.14 8.74 -11.47
CA ALA A 293 14.70 8.73 -10.13
C ALA A 293 14.44 7.38 -9.43
N MET A 294 13.23 6.84 -9.53
CA MET A 294 12.88 5.52 -9.03
C MET A 294 13.71 4.42 -9.71
N THR A 295 13.79 4.42 -11.04
CA THR A 295 14.51 3.38 -11.78
C THR A 295 15.98 3.34 -11.39
N ARG A 296 16.62 4.50 -11.29
CA ARG A 296 18.02 4.61 -10.87
C ARG A 296 18.23 4.05 -9.47
N ASP A 297 17.41 4.46 -8.51
CA ASP A 297 17.54 4.00 -7.12
C ASP A 297 17.25 2.50 -6.99
N MET A 298 16.20 1.98 -7.65
CA MET A 298 15.87 0.56 -7.68
C MET A 298 17.05 -0.28 -8.21
N ILE A 299 17.64 0.11 -9.32
CA ILE A 299 18.77 -0.62 -9.92
C ILE A 299 20.00 -0.56 -9.02
N GLU A 300 20.33 0.61 -8.48
CA GLU A 300 21.45 0.77 -7.55
C GLU A 300 21.32 -0.10 -6.31
N LYS A 301 20.17 -0.03 -5.62
CA LYS A 301 19.89 -0.78 -4.39
C LYS A 301 19.87 -2.30 -4.63
N LEU A 302 19.29 -2.74 -5.76
CA LEU A 302 19.28 -4.16 -6.09
C LEU A 302 20.66 -4.67 -6.48
N ARG A 303 21.47 -3.89 -7.20
CA ARG A 303 22.88 -4.25 -7.47
C ARG A 303 23.66 -4.42 -6.17
N GLN A 304 23.57 -3.48 -5.23
CA GLN A 304 24.19 -3.58 -3.90
C GLN A 304 23.72 -4.85 -3.18
N ARG A 305 22.41 -5.13 -3.19
CA ARG A 305 21.83 -6.31 -2.54
C ARG A 305 22.32 -7.64 -3.12
N PHE A 306 22.56 -7.69 -4.44
CA PHE A 306 23.01 -8.91 -5.13
C PHE A 306 24.53 -8.96 -5.33
N GLY A 307 25.27 -7.98 -4.84
CA GLY A 307 26.74 -7.93 -4.98
C GLY A 307 27.21 -7.74 -6.43
N LYS A 308 26.46 -6.97 -7.23
CA LYS A 308 26.72 -6.70 -8.66
C LYS A 308 27.13 -5.26 -8.92
#